data_8c04979ef926796a6017578a1aa17b2f
#
_entry.id   8c04979ef926796a6017578a1aa17b2f
#
_cell.length_a   1.000
_cell.length_b   1.000
_cell.length_c   1.000
_cell.angle_alpha   90.00
_cell.angle_beta   90.00
_cell.angle_gamma   90.00
#
_symmetry.space_group_name_H-M   'P 1'
#
loop_
_entity.id
_entity.type
_entity.pdbx_description
1 polymer ?
#
loop_
_entity_poly.entity_id
_entity_poly.type
_entity_poly.pdbx_seq_one_letter_code
_entity_poly.pdbx_strand_id
1 'polypeptide(L)'
;RIAGTNAAGNAATNTVTVTSGTINNDVRGGEIVAPSATGNVSGNIVNINGGTIGGTVTAGHNMGTGKADGNEIHITNGSITGVVTGGHGTHAGEVSGNKVNVTNGTLSDNIIGGFAEDTGTASANEVTITGGTLGGNTIDGGFSVNGAASGNTATVGGISFAGVVTGGRGGAGADTNKVFLKNSAGITGNAYGGRVLSGGNVTGNELTIEASGATVSGVAVGGQNDVAAGDVTDNKAYMNAGSAARLIGGVVNGVGATGKASGNRAEVSNGSSAFIAGALISDTGATGEASDNHAVVSGASAALGSIYGGITNGTGAAKNNTATISGSITANDVVGGQSVTGNAEGNKANFTQATVTNVRGARITGSGTASAINNEATIAGGSVTGAAAGAEIQGAAGGDVQDNTLTVTGGTVSGDSYGGVTSGTGDAVGNGVVVSGGSTSLNDVYGGSSAGGNAKKNYVTYSEATAVNLTGGRAQSGAGAVSDNKVEMTGGSVTNDVTGGLSYGSGTVEKNEVKISGGTVGGTILGGQNIGTGAASSNIVELTGGTINAAVYGGWANSGVADSNTVTVKKNVTGNIFGGYSMGSTASGNTVDLVGTVTVSGSVVGGQGSTA
;
A
#
# COMPACT_ATOMS: atom_id res chain seq x y z
N ARG A 1 -15.10 -21.43 -46.56
CA ARG A 1 -13.97 -20.62 -47.01
C ARG A 1 -14.46 -19.66 -48.10
N ILE A 2 -14.17 -18.38 -47.96
CA ILE A 2 -14.39 -17.36 -48.99
C ILE A 2 -13.02 -16.89 -49.50
N ALA A 3 -12.75 -17.08 -50.82
CA ALA A 3 -11.51 -16.70 -51.46
C ALA A 3 -11.84 -15.88 -52.68
N GLY A 4 -11.62 -14.58 -52.65
CA GLY A 4 -11.79 -13.68 -53.78
C GLY A 4 -11.32 -12.28 -53.38
N THR A 5 -10.73 -11.55 -54.35
CA THR A 5 -10.35 -10.15 -54.16
C THR A 5 -11.61 -9.30 -54.06
N ASN A 6 -11.73 -8.45 -53.03
CA ASN A 6 -12.86 -7.56 -52.73
C ASN A 6 -14.20 -8.27 -52.46
N ALA A 7 -14.19 -9.50 -51.92
CA ALA A 7 -15.42 -10.21 -51.56
C ALA A 7 -16.09 -9.56 -50.34
N ALA A 8 -17.37 -9.17 -50.46
CA ALA A 8 -18.19 -8.70 -49.38
C ALA A 8 -19.03 -9.80 -48.69
N GLY A 9 -18.81 -11.07 -49.09
CA GLY A 9 -19.55 -12.21 -48.53
C GLY A 9 -19.11 -12.59 -47.14
N ASN A 10 -20.05 -12.94 -46.28
CA ASN A 10 -19.79 -13.41 -44.91
C ASN A 10 -19.54 -14.92 -44.83
N ALA A 11 -18.67 -15.37 -43.95
CA ALA A 11 -18.54 -16.76 -43.56
C ALA A 11 -19.22 -16.94 -42.18
N ALA A 12 -20.51 -17.27 -42.18
CA ALA A 12 -21.31 -17.21 -40.96
C ALA A 12 -22.09 -18.50 -40.65
N THR A 13 -22.35 -18.73 -39.37
CA THR A 13 -23.22 -19.79 -38.83
C THR A 13 -22.86 -21.22 -39.27
N ASN A 14 -21.57 -21.49 -39.59
CA ASN A 14 -21.10 -22.80 -39.91
C ASN A 14 -20.79 -23.61 -38.63
N THR A 15 -21.00 -24.92 -38.68
CA THR A 15 -20.67 -25.82 -37.57
C THR A 15 -19.71 -26.91 -38.04
N VAL A 16 -18.63 -27.08 -37.29
CA VAL A 16 -17.68 -28.21 -37.46
C VAL A 16 -17.70 -29.04 -36.18
N THR A 17 -17.88 -30.36 -36.30
CA THR A 17 -17.83 -31.27 -35.16
C THR A 17 -16.81 -32.37 -35.39
N VAL A 18 -15.85 -32.53 -34.46
CA VAL A 18 -14.86 -33.61 -34.45
C VAL A 18 -15.14 -34.51 -33.25
N THR A 19 -15.51 -35.76 -33.54
CA THR A 19 -15.84 -36.77 -32.48
C THR A 19 -14.71 -37.78 -32.27
N SER A 20 -13.91 -38.05 -33.30
CA SER A 20 -12.78 -38.98 -33.28
C SER A 20 -11.90 -38.81 -34.50
N GLY A 21 -10.81 -39.59 -34.60
CA GLY A 21 -9.89 -39.58 -35.74
C GLY A 21 -8.74 -38.59 -35.59
N THR A 22 -7.92 -38.46 -36.65
CA THR A 22 -6.74 -37.57 -36.67
C THR A 22 -6.88 -36.57 -37.81
N ILE A 23 -6.73 -35.30 -37.47
CA ILE A 23 -6.64 -34.18 -38.41
C ILE A 23 -5.23 -33.62 -38.29
N ASN A 24 -4.40 -33.78 -39.35
CA ASN A 24 -3.00 -33.37 -39.29
C ASN A 24 -2.79 -31.84 -39.35
N ASN A 25 -3.77 -31.10 -39.87
CA ASN A 25 -3.74 -29.67 -40.05
C ASN A 25 -4.83 -28.98 -39.19
N ASP A 26 -5.21 -27.78 -39.60
CA ASP A 26 -6.12 -26.90 -38.88
C ASP A 26 -7.59 -27.30 -38.97
N VAL A 27 -8.35 -26.93 -37.96
CA VAL A 27 -9.82 -26.98 -37.94
C VAL A 27 -10.35 -25.52 -37.88
N ARG A 28 -11.16 -25.14 -38.87
CA ARG A 28 -11.79 -23.82 -38.93
C ARG A 28 -13.29 -23.93 -39.13
N GLY A 29 -14.06 -23.16 -38.33
CA GLY A 29 -15.51 -23.06 -38.44
C GLY A 29 -15.91 -22.22 -39.67
N GLY A 30 -15.43 -20.98 -39.73
CA GLY A 30 -15.59 -20.08 -40.85
C GLY A 30 -14.27 -19.38 -41.21
N GLU A 31 -14.04 -19.09 -42.53
CA GLU A 31 -12.80 -18.47 -42.97
C GLU A 31 -13.02 -17.51 -44.14
N ILE A 32 -12.42 -16.32 -44.04
CA ILE A 32 -12.21 -15.39 -45.16
C ILE A 32 -10.71 -15.25 -45.38
N VAL A 33 -10.20 -15.55 -46.57
CA VAL A 33 -8.74 -15.60 -46.87
C VAL A 33 -8.24 -14.42 -47.72
N ALA A 34 -9.12 -13.59 -48.27
CA ALA A 34 -8.71 -12.44 -49.08
C ALA A 34 -8.43 -11.22 -48.20
N PRO A 35 -7.21 -10.64 -48.17
CA PRO A 35 -6.86 -9.52 -47.32
C PRO A 35 -7.68 -8.23 -47.54
N SER A 36 -8.22 -8.06 -48.74
CA SER A 36 -9.08 -6.92 -49.11
C SER A 36 -10.57 -7.18 -48.92
N ALA A 37 -10.96 -8.38 -48.47
CA ALA A 37 -12.36 -8.70 -48.23
C ALA A 37 -12.93 -7.89 -47.05
N THR A 38 -14.17 -7.42 -47.19
CA THR A 38 -14.88 -6.63 -46.20
C THR A 38 -15.96 -7.43 -45.44
N GLY A 39 -16.16 -8.71 -45.79
CA GLY A 39 -17.12 -9.59 -45.17
C GLY A 39 -16.73 -9.96 -43.75
N ASN A 40 -17.72 -10.33 -42.92
CA ASN A 40 -17.54 -10.77 -41.57
C ASN A 40 -17.45 -12.30 -41.45
N VAL A 41 -16.73 -12.76 -40.42
CA VAL A 41 -16.70 -14.16 -40.00
C VAL A 41 -17.44 -14.24 -38.66
N SER A 42 -18.69 -14.75 -38.67
CA SER A 42 -19.54 -14.62 -37.48
C SER A 42 -20.38 -15.85 -37.12
N GLY A 43 -20.59 -16.06 -35.84
CA GLY A 43 -21.49 -17.10 -35.30
C GLY A 43 -21.10 -18.52 -35.70
N ASN A 44 -19.83 -18.79 -36.04
CA ASN A 44 -19.38 -20.14 -36.39
C ASN A 44 -19.07 -20.95 -35.13
N ILE A 45 -19.36 -22.25 -35.17
CA ILE A 45 -19.21 -23.15 -34.02
C ILE A 45 -18.24 -24.29 -34.38
N VAL A 46 -17.29 -24.55 -33.49
CA VAL A 46 -16.40 -25.71 -33.54
C VAL A 46 -16.59 -26.56 -32.27
N ASN A 47 -17.01 -27.81 -32.44
CA ASN A 47 -17.16 -28.75 -31.34
C ASN A 47 -16.08 -29.84 -31.44
N ILE A 48 -15.22 -29.95 -30.44
CA ILE A 48 -14.19 -30.99 -30.34
C ILE A 48 -14.59 -31.92 -29.18
N ASN A 49 -15.19 -33.07 -29.52
CA ASN A 49 -15.64 -34.07 -28.57
C ASN A 49 -14.66 -35.26 -28.44
N GLY A 50 -13.60 -35.25 -29.24
CA GLY A 50 -12.55 -36.28 -29.27
C GLY A 50 -11.64 -36.13 -30.51
N GLY A 51 -10.71 -37.08 -30.66
CA GLY A 51 -9.74 -37.09 -31.77
C GLY A 51 -8.46 -36.33 -31.49
N THR A 52 -7.57 -36.29 -32.48
CA THR A 52 -6.28 -35.59 -32.44
C THR A 52 -6.21 -34.55 -33.56
N ILE A 53 -5.86 -33.33 -33.21
CA ILE A 53 -5.69 -32.21 -34.15
C ILE A 53 -4.25 -31.72 -34.05
N GLY A 54 -3.49 -31.87 -35.14
CA GLY A 54 -2.06 -31.48 -35.24
C GLY A 54 -1.84 -30.00 -35.48
N GLY A 55 -2.85 -29.28 -35.97
CA GLY A 55 -2.78 -27.83 -36.21
C GLY A 55 -3.59 -27.00 -35.25
N THR A 56 -3.96 -25.79 -35.66
CA THR A 56 -4.75 -24.82 -34.91
C THR A 56 -6.25 -25.15 -34.97
N VAL A 57 -6.99 -24.72 -33.93
CA VAL A 57 -8.46 -24.75 -33.91
C VAL A 57 -8.97 -23.31 -33.84
N THR A 58 -9.68 -22.86 -34.88
CA THR A 58 -10.21 -21.48 -34.93
C THR A 58 -11.68 -21.53 -35.36
N ALA A 59 -12.59 -20.98 -34.53
CA ALA A 59 -13.99 -20.96 -34.94
C ALA A 59 -14.26 -19.91 -36.02
N GLY A 60 -13.68 -18.72 -35.95
CA GLY A 60 -13.80 -17.70 -36.97
C GLY A 60 -12.44 -17.08 -37.33
N HIS A 61 -11.99 -17.21 -38.59
CA HIS A 61 -10.74 -16.65 -39.08
C HIS A 61 -10.99 -15.64 -40.20
N ASN A 62 -10.75 -14.38 -39.97
CA ASN A 62 -10.91 -13.29 -40.94
C ASN A 62 -9.55 -12.68 -41.30
N MET A 63 -9.06 -12.99 -42.52
CA MET A 63 -7.87 -12.36 -43.09
C MET A 63 -8.20 -11.06 -43.85
N GLY A 64 -9.48 -10.68 -43.93
CA GLY A 64 -9.92 -9.41 -44.49
C GLY A 64 -10.01 -8.29 -43.43
N THR A 65 -10.64 -7.18 -43.83
CA THR A 65 -10.83 -6.02 -42.95
C THR A 65 -12.15 -6.05 -42.17
N GLY A 66 -13.00 -7.06 -42.37
CA GLY A 66 -14.26 -7.26 -41.65
C GLY A 66 -14.03 -7.83 -40.27
N LYS A 67 -15.11 -7.98 -39.50
CA LYS A 67 -15.08 -8.47 -38.13
C LYS A 67 -14.95 -10.00 -38.03
N ALA A 68 -14.38 -10.48 -36.91
CA ALA A 68 -14.50 -11.85 -36.46
C ALA A 68 -15.30 -11.85 -35.14
N ASP A 69 -16.62 -12.09 -35.19
CA ASP A 69 -17.50 -11.87 -34.06
C ASP A 69 -18.42 -13.04 -33.72
N GLY A 70 -18.66 -13.26 -32.41
CA GLY A 70 -19.60 -14.24 -31.91
C GLY A 70 -19.32 -15.69 -32.27
N ASN A 71 -18.05 -16.06 -32.59
CA ASN A 71 -17.66 -17.42 -32.90
C ASN A 71 -17.38 -18.23 -31.65
N GLU A 72 -17.70 -19.55 -31.63
CA GLU A 72 -17.62 -20.37 -30.43
C GLU A 72 -16.83 -21.67 -30.66
N ILE A 73 -16.00 -22.04 -29.65
CA ILE A 73 -15.32 -23.33 -29.58
C ILE A 73 -15.79 -24.06 -28.30
N HIS A 74 -16.17 -25.30 -28.44
CA HIS A 74 -16.48 -26.20 -27.32
C HIS A 74 -15.57 -27.42 -27.38
N ILE A 75 -14.73 -27.61 -26.35
CA ILE A 75 -13.81 -28.74 -26.21
C ILE A 75 -14.23 -29.54 -25.00
N THR A 76 -14.77 -30.73 -25.23
CA THR A 76 -15.19 -31.67 -24.18
C THR A 76 -14.20 -32.83 -24.02
N ASN A 77 -13.39 -33.12 -25.04
CA ASN A 77 -12.31 -34.10 -25.03
C ASN A 77 -11.43 -33.93 -26.30
N GLY A 78 -10.32 -34.69 -26.41
CA GLY A 78 -9.42 -34.71 -27.55
C GLY A 78 -8.04 -34.12 -27.24
N SER A 79 -7.15 -34.18 -28.25
CA SER A 79 -5.78 -33.62 -28.17
C SER A 79 -5.57 -32.60 -29.27
N ILE A 80 -5.15 -31.39 -28.91
CA ILE A 80 -4.90 -30.29 -29.84
C ILE A 80 -3.47 -29.79 -29.60
N THR A 81 -2.66 -29.79 -30.70
CA THR A 81 -1.24 -29.38 -30.61
C THR A 81 -1.06 -27.89 -30.82
N GLY A 82 -1.83 -27.27 -31.70
CA GLY A 82 -1.72 -25.85 -32.04
C GLY A 82 -2.63 -24.96 -31.19
N VAL A 83 -2.57 -23.66 -31.47
CA VAL A 83 -3.34 -22.62 -30.77
C VAL A 83 -4.85 -22.82 -30.91
N VAL A 84 -5.60 -22.58 -29.87
CA VAL A 84 -7.07 -22.56 -29.87
C VAL A 84 -7.54 -21.12 -29.84
N THR A 85 -8.27 -20.67 -30.87
CA THR A 85 -8.71 -19.28 -30.98
C THR A 85 -10.20 -19.19 -31.34
N GLY A 86 -11.02 -18.54 -30.49
CA GLY A 86 -12.45 -18.35 -30.78
C GLY A 86 -12.67 -17.51 -32.02
N GLY A 87 -12.12 -16.31 -32.10
CA GLY A 87 -12.13 -15.43 -33.27
C GLY A 87 -10.74 -14.88 -33.54
N HIS A 88 -10.33 -14.87 -34.84
CA HIS A 88 -9.03 -14.37 -35.27
C HIS A 88 -9.19 -13.36 -36.43
N GLY A 89 -8.70 -12.15 -36.24
CA GLY A 89 -8.63 -11.08 -37.25
C GLY A 89 -7.18 -10.69 -37.50
N THR A 90 -6.75 -10.75 -38.80
CA THR A 90 -5.37 -10.43 -39.18
C THR A 90 -5.15 -8.98 -39.60
N HIS A 91 -6.22 -8.22 -39.84
CA HIS A 91 -6.18 -6.79 -40.19
C HIS A 91 -6.98 -5.97 -39.15
N ALA A 92 -7.18 -4.69 -39.39
CA ALA A 92 -7.78 -3.73 -38.50
C ALA A 92 -9.25 -3.98 -38.08
N GLY A 93 -9.84 -5.13 -38.44
CA GLY A 93 -11.20 -5.51 -38.04
C GLY A 93 -11.33 -5.80 -36.54
N GLU A 94 -12.51 -5.52 -35.98
CA GLU A 94 -12.82 -5.85 -34.59
C GLU A 94 -12.96 -7.37 -34.43
N VAL A 95 -12.42 -7.89 -33.31
CA VAL A 95 -12.56 -9.29 -32.89
C VAL A 95 -13.36 -9.30 -31.58
N SER A 96 -14.67 -9.65 -31.67
CA SER A 96 -15.56 -9.41 -30.55
C SER A 96 -16.52 -10.56 -30.24
N GLY A 97 -16.85 -10.71 -28.93
CA GLY A 97 -17.88 -11.64 -28.46
C GLY A 97 -17.58 -13.13 -28.72
N ASN A 98 -16.32 -13.48 -29.05
CA ASN A 98 -15.94 -14.86 -29.32
C ASN A 98 -15.72 -15.65 -28.04
N LYS A 99 -16.01 -16.97 -28.06
CA LYS A 99 -15.95 -17.82 -26.88
C LYS A 99 -15.15 -19.08 -27.08
N VAL A 100 -14.36 -19.46 -26.06
CA VAL A 100 -13.68 -20.75 -25.98
C VAL A 100 -14.05 -21.41 -24.65
N ASN A 101 -14.72 -22.58 -24.74
CA ASN A 101 -15.13 -23.37 -23.58
C ASN A 101 -14.38 -24.70 -23.55
N VAL A 102 -13.60 -24.95 -22.50
CA VAL A 102 -12.84 -26.19 -22.30
C VAL A 102 -13.31 -26.88 -21.03
N THR A 103 -13.85 -28.07 -21.14
CA THR A 103 -14.26 -28.89 -19.98
C THR A 103 -13.31 -30.07 -19.74
N ASN A 104 -12.65 -30.56 -20.78
CA ASN A 104 -11.63 -31.61 -20.73
C ASN A 104 -10.80 -31.62 -22.04
N GLY A 105 -9.74 -32.43 -22.09
CA GLY A 105 -8.86 -32.58 -23.26
C GLY A 105 -7.41 -32.23 -22.94
N THR A 106 -6.52 -32.41 -23.93
CA THR A 106 -5.10 -32.02 -23.86
C THR A 106 -4.81 -30.95 -24.89
N LEU A 107 -4.46 -29.75 -24.43
CA LEU A 107 -4.13 -28.60 -25.28
C LEU A 107 -2.68 -28.21 -25.03
N SER A 108 -1.86 -28.25 -26.08
CA SER A 108 -0.40 -28.09 -25.97
C SER A 108 0.07 -26.65 -26.21
N ASP A 109 -0.79 -25.75 -26.72
CA ASP A 109 -0.45 -24.37 -27.03
C ASP A 109 -1.47 -23.40 -26.41
N ASN A 110 -1.36 -22.12 -26.73
CA ASN A 110 -2.14 -21.02 -26.15
C ASN A 110 -3.64 -21.13 -26.43
N ILE A 111 -4.43 -20.55 -25.53
CA ILE A 111 -5.89 -20.48 -25.65
C ILE A 111 -6.30 -19.00 -25.63
N ILE A 112 -6.98 -18.54 -26.69
CA ILE A 112 -7.33 -17.14 -26.89
C ILE A 112 -8.81 -17.05 -27.27
N GLY A 113 -9.60 -16.27 -26.54
CA GLY A 113 -11.00 -16.01 -26.86
C GLY A 113 -11.15 -15.23 -28.17
N GLY A 114 -10.45 -14.10 -28.30
CA GLY A 114 -10.37 -13.30 -29.52
C GLY A 114 -8.98 -12.74 -29.75
N PHE A 115 -8.47 -12.90 -30.95
CA PHE A 115 -7.12 -12.45 -31.33
C PHE A 115 -7.15 -11.48 -32.52
N ALA A 116 -6.68 -10.24 -32.28
CA ALA A 116 -6.49 -9.22 -33.33
C ALA A 116 -4.99 -8.99 -33.55
N GLU A 117 -4.45 -9.35 -34.75
CA GLU A 117 -3.01 -9.28 -35.04
C GLU A 117 -2.50 -7.87 -35.32
N ASP A 118 -3.34 -7.00 -35.88
CA ASP A 118 -2.96 -5.64 -36.26
C ASP A 118 -3.60 -4.62 -35.28
N THR A 119 -4.01 -3.48 -35.78
CA THR A 119 -4.63 -2.38 -35.01
C THR A 119 -6.09 -2.65 -34.59
N GLY A 120 -6.65 -3.80 -34.98
CA GLY A 120 -7.99 -4.23 -34.57
C GLY A 120 -8.11 -4.35 -33.04
N THR A 121 -9.31 -4.12 -32.53
CA THR A 121 -9.60 -4.28 -31.12
C THR A 121 -10.05 -5.72 -30.79
N ALA A 122 -9.68 -6.22 -29.61
CA ALA A 122 -10.21 -7.47 -29.06
C ALA A 122 -11.19 -7.12 -27.94
N SER A 123 -12.51 -7.33 -28.16
CA SER A 123 -13.52 -6.86 -27.21
C SER A 123 -14.53 -7.93 -26.83
N ALA A 124 -14.92 -7.96 -25.55
CA ALA A 124 -15.97 -8.83 -25.02
C ALA A 124 -15.78 -10.33 -25.33
N ASN A 125 -14.54 -10.79 -25.54
CA ASN A 125 -14.24 -12.19 -25.78
C ASN A 125 -14.12 -12.96 -24.47
N GLU A 126 -14.40 -14.28 -24.49
CA GLU A 126 -14.45 -15.09 -23.29
C GLU A 126 -13.69 -16.42 -23.47
N VAL A 127 -12.89 -16.76 -22.46
CA VAL A 127 -12.32 -18.11 -22.29
C VAL A 127 -12.82 -18.67 -20.96
N THR A 128 -13.42 -19.85 -21.00
CA THR A 128 -13.85 -20.59 -19.81
C THR A 128 -13.21 -21.98 -19.81
N ILE A 129 -12.43 -22.27 -18.77
CA ILE A 129 -11.74 -23.56 -18.59
C ILE A 129 -12.14 -24.16 -17.25
N THR A 130 -12.70 -25.34 -17.26
CA THR A 130 -13.14 -26.06 -16.05
C THR A 130 -12.46 -27.42 -15.86
N GLY A 131 -11.62 -27.84 -16.81
CA GLY A 131 -10.87 -29.09 -16.76
C GLY A 131 -9.94 -29.25 -17.95
N GLY A 132 -9.20 -30.36 -17.98
CA GLY A 132 -8.24 -30.70 -19.04
C GLY A 132 -6.78 -30.55 -18.59
N THR A 133 -5.85 -30.87 -19.51
CA THR A 133 -4.39 -30.71 -19.35
C THR A 133 -3.91 -29.66 -20.33
N LEU A 134 -3.30 -28.61 -19.81
CA LEU A 134 -2.85 -27.47 -20.60
C LEU A 134 -1.33 -27.36 -20.57
N GLY A 135 -0.70 -27.32 -21.75
CA GLY A 135 0.75 -27.20 -21.94
C GLY A 135 1.21 -25.86 -22.54
N GLY A 136 0.28 -24.97 -22.87
CA GLY A 136 0.60 -23.67 -23.49
C GLY A 136 1.21 -22.65 -22.52
N ASN A 137 1.57 -21.48 -23.05
CA ASN A 137 2.18 -20.39 -22.30
C ASN A 137 1.17 -19.34 -21.82
N THR A 138 0.02 -19.17 -22.53
CA THR A 138 -0.97 -18.16 -22.19
C THR A 138 -2.41 -18.63 -22.33
N ILE A 139 -3.26 -18.10 -21.46
CA ILE A 139 -4.72 -18.10 -21.59
C ILE A 139 -5.14 -16.63 -21.60
N ASP A 140 -5.66 -16.14 -22.74
CA ASP A 140 -6.10 -14.76 -22.91
C ASP A 140 -7.61 -14.74 -23.23
N GLY A 141 -8.41 -14.01 -22.45
CA GLY A 141 -9.81 -13.72 -22.82
C GLY A 141 -9.87 -13.00 -24.16
N GLY A 142 -9.05 -11.95 -24.34
CA GLY A 142 -8.84 -11.26 -25.62
C GLY A 142 -7.42 -10.72 -25.73
N PHE A 143 -6.86 -10.80 -26.96
CA PHE A 143 -5.54 -10.28 -27.26
C PHE A 143 -5.56 -9.41 -28.51
N SER A 144 -5.07 -8.17 -28.39
CA SER A 144 -4.79 -7.30 -29.54
C SER A 144 -3.31 -6.90 -29.53
N VAL A 145 -2.62 -7.10 -30.67
CA VAL A 145 -1.17 -6.82 -30.75
C VAL A 145 -0.90 -5.32 -30.68
N ASN A 146 -1.58 -4.52 -31.48
CA ASN A 146 -1.37 -3.07 -31.55
C ASN A 146 -2.61 -2.23 -31.17
N GLY A 147 -3.78 -2.86 -31.07
CA GLY A 147 -5.02 -2.22 -30.66
C GLY A 147 -5.31 -2.39 -29.16
N ALA A 148 -6.50 -2.00 -28.73
CA ALA A 148 -6.95 -2.17 -27.36
C ALA A 148 -7.63 -3.54 -27.13
N ALA A 149 -7.54 -4.03 -25.89
CA ALA A 149 -8.29 -5.17 -25.39
C ALA A 149 -9.29 -4.69 -24.33
N SER A 150 -10.60 -4.86 -24.55
CA SER A 150 -11.62 -4.34 -23.63
C SER A 150 -12.75 -5.31 -23.31
N GLY A 151 -13.18 -5.36 -22.05
CA GLY A 151 -14.31 -6.16 -21.61
C GLY A 151 -14.14 -7.68 -21.78
N ASN A 152 -12.92 -8.17 -21.98
CA ASN A 152 -12.65 -9.59 -22.18
C ASN A 152 -12.60 -10.33 -20.83
N THR A 153 -12.92 -11.62 -20.84
CA THR A 153 -12.99 -12.42 -19.61
C THR A 153 -12.23 -13.76 -19.78
N ALA A 154 -11.42 -14.11 -18.79
CA ALA A 154 -10.86 -15.45 -18.63
C ALA A 154 -11.31 -16.05 -17.29
N THR A 155 -12.03 -17.16 -17.35
CA THR A 155 -12.45 -17.95 -16.18
C THR A 155 -11.71 -19.28 -16.17
N VAL A 156 -10.94 -19.55 -15.13
CA VAL A 156 -10.11 -20.75 -15.00
C VAL A 156 -10.39 -21.46 -13.69
N GLY A 157 -10.71 -22.75 -13.77
CA GLY A 157 -10.96 -23.59 -12.60
C GLY A 157 -10.60 -25.05 -12.82
N GLY A 158 -10.33 -25.78 -11.74
CA GLY A 158 -10.14 -27.23 -11.76
C GLY A 158 -8.88 -27.72 -12.49
N ILE A 159 -7.90 -26.86 -12.75
CA ILE A 159 -6.68 -27.21 -13.49
C ILE A 159 -5.42 -26.67 -12.80
N SER A 160 -4.27 -27.28 -13.15
CA SER A 160 -2.95 -26.72 -12.92
C SER A 160 -2.39 -26.21 -14.23
N PHE A 161 -1.91 -24.95 -14.26
CA PHE A 161 -1.41 -24.28 -15.46
C PHE A 161 -0.11 -23.54 -15.17
N ALA A 162 0.94 -23.83 -15.96
CA ALA A 162 2.27 -23.26 -15.74
C ALA A 162 2.45 -21.85 -16.35
N GLY A 163 1.55 -21.42 -17.21
CA GLY A 163 1.65 -20.16 -17.97
C GLY A 163 0.97 -18.97 -17.30
N VAL A 164 0.64 -17.98 -18.11
CA VAL A 164 0.02 -16.71 -17.72
C VAL A 164 -1.46 -16.70 -18.08
N VAL A 165 -2.30 -16.18 -17.18
CA VAL A 165 -3.73 -15.96 -17.44
C VAL A 165 -3.99 -14.47 -17.51
N THR A 166 -4.64 -14.00 -18.60
CA THR A 166 -4.98 -12.59 -18.80
C THR A 166 -6.44 -12.46 -19.24
N GLY A 167 -7.19 -11.56 -18.63
CA GLY A 167 -8.52 -11.20 -19.11
C GLY A 167 -8.45 -10.52 -20.48
N GLY A 168 -7.66 -9.45 -20.60
CA GLY A 168 -7.38 -8.78 -21.86
C GLY A 168 -5.96 -8.25 -21.94
N ARG A 169 -5.30 -8.54 -23.08
CA ARG A 169 -3.94 -8.09 -23.36
C ARG A 169 -3.94 -7.20 -24.60
N GLY A 170 -3.57 -5.93 -24.43
CA GLY A 170 -3.61 -4.96 -25.51
C GLY A 170 -2.27 -4.27 -25.77
N GLY A 171 -2.01 -3.90 -27.04
CA GLY A 171 -0.90 -3.03 -27.41
C GLY A 171 -1.16 -1.56 -27.04
N ALA A 172 -2.38 -1.06 -27.31
CA ALA A 172 -2.73 0.35 -27.15
C ALA A 172 -3.61 0.66 -25.93
N GLY A 173 -4.03 -0.33 -25.16
CA GLY A 173 -4.84 -0.17 -23.96
C GLY A 173 -5.44 -1.48 -23.47
N ALA A 174 -5.80 -1.54 -22.19
CA ALA A 174 -6.50 -2.68 -21.59
C ALA A 174 -7.55 -2.18 -20.60
N ASP A 175 -8.85 -2.32 -20.97
CA ASP A 175 -9.93 -1.72 -20.21
C ASP A 175 -11.00 -2.73 -19.82
N THR A 176 -11.43 -2.69 -18.55
CA THR A 176 -12.57 -3.47 -18.02
C THR A 176 -12.50 -4.99 -18.24
N ASN A 177 -11.30 -5.54 -18.43
CA ASN A 177 -11.09 -6.98 -18.60
C ASN A 177 -11.13 -7.70 -17.25
N LYS A 178 -11.48 -8.99 -17.26
CA LYS A 178 -11.69 -9.77 -16.04
C LYS A 178 -10.99 -11.13 -16.05
N VAL A 179 -10.45 -11.52 -14.89
CA VAL A 179 -9.99 -12.88 -14.61
C VAL A 179 -10.70 -13.41 -13.37
N PHE A 180 -11.25 -14.61 -13.49
CA PHE A 180 -11.81 -15.36 -12.37
C PHE A 180 -11.07 -16.69 -12.19
N LEU A 181 -10.44 -16.89 -11.03
CA LEU A 181 -9.79 -18.14 -10.65
C LEU A 181 -10.69 -18.89 -9.66
N LYS A 182 -11.25 -20.02 -10.12
CA LYS A 182 -12.26 -20.81 -9.41
C LYS A 182 -11.78 -22.24 -9.14
N ASN A 183 -12.47 -22.97 -8.28
CA ASN A 183 -12.37 -24.42 -8.13
C ASN A 183 -10.92 -24.97 -8.16
N SER A 184 -10.06 -24.54 -7.26
CA SER A 184 -8.68 -25.02 -7.16
C SER A 184 -7.81 -24.79 -8.43
N ALA A 185 -8.02 -23.67 -9.12
CA ALA A 185 -7.12 -23.24 -10.21
C ALA A 185 -5.70 -23.03 -9.67
N GLY A 186 -4.72 -23.82 -10.14
CA GLY A 186 -3.30 -23.67 -9.77
C GLY A 186 -2.52 -22.99 -10.89
N ILE A 187 -2.27 -21.67 -10.77
CA ILE A 187 -1.48 -20.91 -11.74
C ILE A 187 -0.05 -20.74 -11.20
N THR A 188 0.94 -21.38 -11.82
CA THR A 188 2.34 -21.23 -11.39
C THR A 188 3.00 -20.00 -11.97
N GLY A 189 2.46 -19.41 -13.05
CA GLY A 189 2.83 -18.10 -13.58
C GLY A 189 2.07 -16.95 -12.93
N ASN A 190 1.83 -15.91 -13.71
CA ASN A 190 1.12 -14.70 -13.28
C ASN A 190 -0.33 -14.69 -13.76
N ALA A 191 -1.17 -13.87 -13.10
CA ALA A 191 -2.54 -13.62 -13.52
C ALA A 191 -2.82 -12.11 -13.56
N TYR A 192 -3.44 -11.61 -14.66
CA TYR A 192 -3.73 -10.21 -14.90
C TYR A 192 -5.18 -10.02 -15.34
N GLY A 193 -5.92 -9.13 -14.67
CA GLY A 193 -7.21 -8.67 -15.18
C GLY A 193 -7.06 -8.05 -16.56
N GLY A 194 -6.17 -7.04 -16.69
CA GLY A 194 -5.76 -6.44 -17.95
C GLY A 194 -4.27 -6.14 -17.99
N ARG A 195 -3.67 -6.20 -19.21
CA ARG A 195 -2.23 -5.96 -19.40
C ARG A 195 -1.94 -5.21 -20.70
N VAL A 196 -1.09 -4.18 -20.61
CA VAL A 196 -0.62 -3.43 -21.78
C VAL A 196 0.85 -3.70 -22.02
N LEU A 197 1.23 -3.92 -23.31
CA LEU A 197 2.58 -4.31 -23.73
C LEU A 197 3.36 -3.21 -24.47
N SER A 198 2.68 -2.30 -25.16
CA SER A 198 3.36 -1.33 -26.06
C SER A 198 3.00 0.13 -25.80
N GLY A 199 1.89 0.43 -25.18
CA GLY A 199 1.45 1.80 -24.86
C GLY A 199 -0.03 1.88 -24.51
N GLY A 200 -0.47 3.04 -24.00
CA GLY A 200 -1.86 3.27 -23.60
C GLY A 200 -2.13 2.99 -22.11
N ASN A 201 -3.37 3.22 -21.73
CA ASN A 201 -3.81 3.12 -20.34
C ASN A 201 -4.33 1.72 -20.00
N VAL A 202 -4.35 1.45 -18.69
CA VAL A 202 -4.88 0.20 -18.11
C VAL A 202 -5.95 0.60 -17.09
N THR A 203 -7.24 0.41 -17.44
CA THR A 203 -8.33 0.99 -16.66
C THR A 203 -9.41 -0.01 -16.28
N GLY A 204 -9.83 -0.02 -15.02
CA GLY A 204 -11.01 -0.73 -14.56
C GLY A 204 -10.96 -2.25 -14.69
N ASN A 205 -9.77 -2.84 -14.84
CA ASN A 205 -9.62 -4.29 -14.96
C ASN A 205 -9.74 -4.98 -13.60
N GLU A 206 -10.17 -6.25 -13.61
CA GLU A 206 -10.45 -6.99 -12.39
C GLU A 206 -9.82 -8.39 -12.42
N LEU A 207 -9.17 -8.79 -11.34
CA LEU A 207 -8.76 -10.14 -11.06
C LEU A 207 -9.40 -10.61 -9.77
N THR A 208 -10.04 -11.77 -9.77
CA THR A 208 -10.66 -12.36 -8.58
C THR A 208 -10.18 -13.80 -8.36
N ILE A 209 -9.63 -14.08 -7.18
CA ILE A 209 -9.33 -15.43 -6.69
C ILE A 209 -10.47 -15.83 -5.75
N GLU A 210 -11.37 -16.74 -6.19
CA GLU A 210 -12.63 -17.02 -5.50
C GLU A 210 -12.59 -18.24 -4.58
N ALA A 211 -11.78 -19.26 -4.90
CA ALA A 211 -11.83 -20.54 -4.22
C ALA A 211 -10.63 -20.80 -3.30
N SER A 212 -10.83 -21.49 -2.19
CA SER A 212 -9.79 -21.80 -1.20
C SER A 212 -8.60 -22.61 -1.74
N GLY A 213 -8.81 -23.39 -2.80
CA GLY A 213 -7.75 -24.13 -3.49
C GLY A 213 -7.15 -23.39 -4.69
N ALA A 214 -7.62 -22.18 -5.02
CA ALA A 214 -7.05 -21.41 -6.11
C ALA A 214 -5.74 -20.74 -5.67
N THR A 215 -4.69 -20.88 -6.48
CA THR A 215 -3.35 -20.38 -6.18
C THR A 215 -2.74 -19.66 -7.38
N VAL A 216 -1.99 -18.56 -7.12
CA VAL A 216 -1.13 -17.89 -8.08
C VAL A 216 0.28 -17.84 -7.49
N SER A 217 1.20 -18.68 -7.99
CA SER A 217 2.57 -18.71 -7.46
C SER A 217 3.37 -17.47 -7.84
N GLY A 218 2.99 -16.80 -8.91
CA GLY A 218 3.52 -15.51 -9.34
C GLY A 218 2.72 -14.31 -8.78
N VAL A 219 2.58 -13.29 -9.62
CA VAL A 219 1.88 -12.05 -9.28
C VAL A 219 0.43 -12.10 -9.76
N ALA A 220 -0.51 -11.76 -8.89
CA ALA A 220 -1.92 -11.56 -9.19
C ALA A 220 -2.21 -10.05 -9.24
N VAL A 221 -2.58 -9.52 -10.41
CA VAL A 221 -2.70 -8.07 -10.65
C VAL A 221 -4.04 -7.73 -11.30
N GLY A 222 -4.73 -6.73 -10.79
CA GLY A 222 -5.92 -6.17 -11.44
C GLY A 222 -5.61 -5.62 -12.82
N GLY A 223 -4.63 -4.69 -12.93
CA GLY A 223 -4.18 -4.13 -14.19
C GLY A 223 -2.69 -3.80 -14.20
N GLN A 224 -1.98 -4.13 -15.29
CA GLN A 224 -0.54 -3.88 -15.43
C GLN A 224 -0.20 -3.19 -16.73
N ASN A 225 0.61 -2.13 -16.63
CA ASN A 225 1.26 -1.48 -17.75
C ASN A 225 2.76 -1.83 -17.74
N ASP A 226 3.26 -2.49 -18.79
CA ASP A 226 4.67 -2.88 -18.93
C ASP A 226 5.54 -1.82 -19.59
N VAL A 227 4.97 -0.66 -19.92
CA VAL A 227 5.71 0.43 -20.57
C VAL A 227 5.78 1.68 -19.67
N ALA A 228 6.71 2.58 -20.01
CA ALA A 228 6.98 3.75 -19.20
C ALA A 228 5.85 4.80 -19.19
N ALA A 229 5.09 4.92 -20.27
CA ALA A 229 3.99 5.88 -20.39
C ALA A 229 2.63 5.18 -20.38
N GLY A 230 1.63 5.85 -19.86
CA GLY A 230 0.26 5.37 -19.72
C GLY A 230 -0.11 5.08 -18.28
N ASP A 231 -1.30 5.51 -17.93
CA ASP A 231 -1.81 5.44 -16.56
C ASP A 231 -2.44 4.08 -16.25
N VAL A 232 -2.38 3.69 -14.99
CA VAL A 232 -2.99 2.48 -14.44
C VAL A 232 -4.03 2.90 -13.41
N THR A 233 -5.31 2.86 -13.78
CA THR A 233 -6.38 3.48 -12.99
C THR A 233 -7.53 2.52 -12.69
N ASP A 234 -8.06 2.60 -11.46
CA ASP A 234 -9.29 1.92 -11.02
C ASP A 234 -9.27 0.40 -11.18
N ASN A 235 -8.09 -0.22 -11.26
CA ASN A 235 -7.96 -1.66 -11.37
C ASN A 235 -8.11 -2.35 -10.02
N LYS A 236 -8.60 -3.58 -10.00
CA LYS A 236 -8.97 -4.30 -8.79
C LYS A 236 -8.41 -5.72 -8.79
N ALA A 237 -7.82 -6.11 -7.66
CA ALA A 237 -7.42 -7.48 -7.39
C ALA A 237 -8.08 -7.95 -6.09
N TYR A 238 -8.94 -8.95 -6.18
CA TYR A 238 -9.68 -9.52 -5.07
C TYR A 238 -9.19 -10.94 -4.74
N MET A 239 -9.01 -11.20 -3.46
CA MET A 239 -8.78 -12.54 -2.93
C MET A 239 -9.87 -12.85 -1.91
N ASN A 240 -10.93 -13.53 -2.37
CA ASN A 240 -12.02 -13.99 -1.51
C ASN A 240 -11.64 -15.28 -0.77
N ALA A 241 -10.73 -16.06 -1.35
CA ALA A 241 -10.09 -17.24 -0.75
C ALA A 241 -8.82 -17.58 -1.57
N GLY A 242 -8.02 -18.57 -1.11
CA GLY A 242 -6.85 -19.07 -1.85
C GLY A 242 -5.55 -18.32 -1.51
N SER A 243 -4.62 -18.28 -2.46
CA SER A 243 -3.33 -17.64 -2.23
C SER A 243 -2.71 -17.01 -3.48
N ALA A 244 -1.90 -15.97 -3.26
CA ALA A 244 -1.02 -15.40 -4.27
C ALA A 244 0.33 -15.01 -3.65
N ALA A 245 1.43 -15.16 -4.38
CA ALA A 245 2.71 -14.64 -3.88
C ALA A 245 2.63 -13.12 -3.67
N ARG A 246 1.99 -12.41 -4.61
CA ARG A 246 1.72 -10.97 -4.52
C ARG A 246 0.33 -10.66 -5.07
N LEU A 247 -0.42 -9.82 -4.37
CA LEU A 247 -1.74 -9.33 -4.79
C LEU A 247 -1.68 -7.81 -4.96
N ILE A 248 -1.90 -7.30 -6.17
CA ILE A 248 -1.72 -5.87 -6.47
C ILE A 248 -2.91 -5.37 -7.32
N GLY A 249 -3.51 -4.26 -6.92
CA GLY A 249 -4.59 -3.62 -7.69
C GLY A 249 -4.10 -3.13 -9.05
N GLY A 250 -3.06 -2.28 -9.09
CA GLY A 250 -2.49 -1.74 -10.33
C GLY A 250 -0.96 -1.67 -10.31
N VAL A 251 -0.32 -1.94 -11.45
CA VAL A 251 1.16 -1.92 -11.59
C VAL A 251 1.58 -1.11 -12.81
N VAL A 252 2.49 -0.15 -12.61
CA VAL A 252 3.28 0.49 -13.67
C VAL A 252 4.70 -0.08 -13.59
N ASN A 253 5.12 -0.82 -14.63
CA ASN A 253 6.35 -1.62 -14.62
C ASN A 253 7.41 -1.20 -15.65
N GLY A 254 7.19 -0.12 -16.40
CA GLY A 254 8.14 0.36 -17.41
C GLY A 254 9.35 1.07 -16.81
N VAL A 255 10.52 0.93 -17.46
CA VAL A 255 11.74 1.66 -17.08
C VAL A 255 11.55 3.16 -17.26
N GLY A 256 11.90 3.96 -16.25
CA GLY A 256 11.67 5.41 -16.25
C GLY A 256 10.19 5.79 -16.25
N ALA A 257 9.32 4.98 -15.65
CA ALA A 257 7.88 5.14 -15.72
C ALA A 257 7.42 6.54 -15.31
N THR A 258 6.68 7.19 -16.21
CA THR A 258 6.02 8.48 -15.99
C THR A 258 4.51 8.35 -15.75
N GLY A 259 3.94 7.19 -16.09
CA GLY A 259 2.52 6.88 -15.87
C GLY A 259 2.16 6.88 -14.40
N LYS A 260 0.94 7.29 -14.10
CA LYS A 260 0.38 7.29 -12.73
C LYS A 260 -0.31 5.98 -12.41
N ALA A 261 -0.28 5.61 -11.15
CA ALA A 261 -1.09 4.53 -10.61
C ALA A 261 -2.10 5.11 -9.61
N SER A 262 -3.39 5.17 -10.00
CA SER A 262 -4.40 5.84 -9.16
C SER A 262 -5.72 5.07 -9.04
N GLY A 263 -6.38 5.18 -7.89
CA GLY A 263 -7.68 4.55 -7.63
C GLY A 263 -7.66 3.02 -7.62
N ASN A 264 -6.48 2.39 -7.65
CA ASN A 264 -6.38 0.93 -7.71
C ASN A 264 -6.63 0.29 -6.34
N ARG A 265 -7.16 -0.93 -6.33
CA ARG A 265 -7.55 -1.62 -5.10
C ARG A 265 -7.05 -3.07 -5.08
N ALA A 266 -6.39 -3.46 -3.99
CA ALA A 266 -6.16 -4.84 -3.61
C ALA A 266 -6.99 -5.18 -2.36
N GLU A 267 -7.74 -6.29 -2.37
CA GLU A 267 -8.58 -6.67 -1.24
C GLU A 267 -8.43 -8.16 -0.91
N VAL A 268 -8.22 -8.45 0.37
CA VAL A 268 -8.19 -9.82 0.90
C VAL A 268 -9.32 -9.96 1.93
N SER A 269 -10.32 -10.76 1.61
CA SER A 269 -11.39 -11.14 2.54
C SER A 269 -11.06 -12.44 3.27
N ASN A 270 -10.38 -13.37 2.60
CA ASN A 270 -9.83 -14.60 3.16
C ASN A 270 -8.73 -15.11 2.21
N GLY A 271 -7.65 -15.67 2.75
CA GLY A 271 -6.54 -16.18 1.93
C GLY A 271 -5.18 -15.76 2.48
N SER A 272 -4.12 -15.96 1.67
CA SER A 272 -2.76 -15.60 2.05
C SER A 272 -1.98 -14.94 0.90
N SER A 273 -1.17 -13.94 1.24
CA SER A 273 -0.27 -13.28 0.28
C SER A 273 0.95 -12.72 1.03
N ALA A 274 2.13 -12.89 0.44
CA ALA A 274 3.38 -12.33 1.00
C ALA A 274 3.52 -10.83 0.75
N PHE A 275 2.73 -10.25 -0.17
CA PHE A 275 2.77 -8.83 -0.48
C PHE A 275 1.41 -8.37 -1.03
N ILE A 276 0.84 -7.33 -0.43
CA ILE A 276 -0.44 -6.75 -0.84
C ILE A 276 -0.24 -5.26 -1.07
N ALA A 277 -0.64 -4.76 -2.25
CA ALA A 277 -0.59 -3.33 -2.53
C ALA A 277 -1.79 -2.86 -3.36
N GLY A 278 -2.37 -1.72 -3.02
CA GLY A 278 -3.33 -1.05 -3.89
C GLY A 278 -2.70 -0.73 -5.24
N ALA A 279 -1.49 -0.13 -5.24
CA ALA A 279 -0.70 0.09 -6.45
C ALA A 279 0.81 -0.01 -6.21
N LEU A 280 1.53 -0.28 -7.31
CA LEU A 280 2.99 -0.31 -7.36
C LEU A 280 3.52 0.33 -8.64
N ILE A 281 4.36 1.35 -8.49
CA ILE A 281 5.25 1.83 -9.56
C ILE A 281 6.62 1.25 -9.28
N SER A 282 7.07 0.29 -10.11
CA SER A 282 8.15 -0.64 -9.74
C SER A 282 9.55 -0.15 -10.03
N ASP A 283 9.73 0.75 -11.01
CA ASP A 283 11.06 1.19 -11.43
C ASP A 283 11.65 2.28 -10.52
N THR A 284 12.94 2.19 -10.24
CA THR A 284 13.68 3.14 -9.39
C THR A 284 13.91 4.51 -10.06
N GLY A 285 13.87 4.58 -11.38
CA GLY A 285 13.92 5.82 -12.18
C GLY A 285 12.56 6.46 -12.41
N ALA A 286 11.48 5.87 -11.92
CA ALA A 286 10.13 6.34 -12.17
C ALA A 286 9.85 7.71 -11.54
N THR A 287 9.12 8.56 -12.27
CA THR A 287 8.61 9.85 -11.81
C THR A 287 7.08 9.86 -11.61
N GLY A 288 6.41 8.79 -12.01
CA GLY A 288 4.97 8.62 -11.88
C GLY A 288 4.51 8.64 -10.43
N GLU A 289 3.30 9.14 -10.19
CA GLU A 289 2.69 9.25 -8.86
C GLU A 289 1.80 8.03 -8.55
N ALA A 290 1.90 7.51 -7.33
CA ALA A 290 0.97 6.53 -6.79
C ALA A 290 -0.05 7.26 -5.89
N SER A 291 -1.32 7.40 -6.34
CA SER A 291 -2.31 8.18 -5.61
C SER A 291 -3.66 7.49 -5.45
N ASP A 292 -4.32 7.76 -4.32
CA ASP A 292 -5.68 7.31 -4.05
C ASP A 292 -5.88 5.78 -4.13
N ASN A 293 -4.81 5.01 -3.91
CA ASN A 293 -4.85 3.55 -3.99
C ASN A 293 -5.18 2.92 -2.63
N HIS A 294 -5.83 1.75 -2.66
CA HIS A 294 -6.33 1.10 -1.47
C HIS A 294 -5.85 -0.36 -1.37
N ALA A 295 -5.27 -0.72 -0.23
CA ALA A 295 -5.11 -2.10 0.19
C ALA A 295 -6.02 -2.38 1.39
N VAL A 296 -6.89 -3.38 1.29
CA VAL A 296 -7.86 -3.71 2.34
C VAL A 296 -7.75 -5.18 2.70
N VAL A 297 -7.57 -5.46 3.98
CA VAL A 297 -7.55 -6.82 4.51
C VAL A 297 -8.56 -6.91 5.65
N SER A 298 -9.59 -7.74 5.46
CA SER A 298 -10.64 -7.97 6.47
C SER A 298 -10.64 -9.37 7.05
N GLY A 299 -9.93 -10.32 6.44
CA GLY A 299 -9.73 -11.68 6.91
C GLY A 299 -8.52 -12.32 6.25
N ALA A 300 -7.93 -13.33 6.89
CA ALA A 300 -6.83 -14.11 6.34
C ALA A 300 -6.87 -15.53 6.87
N SER A 301 -6.47 -16.49 6.03
CA SER A 301 -6.34 -17.89 6.40
C SER A 301 -4.95 -18.25 6.94
N ALA A 302 -3.97 -17.37 6.78
CA ALA A 302 -2.59 -17.51 7.23
C ALA A 302 -1.95 -16.14 7.46
N ALA A 303 -0.74 -16.12 8.03
CA ALA A 303 0.04 -14.90 8.17
C ALA A 303 0.28 -14.24 6.80
N LEU A 304 0.13 -12.93 6.76
CA LEU A 304 0.34 -12.11 5.58
C LEU A 304 1.72 -11.44 5.62
N GLY A 305 2.24 -11.08 4.45
CA GLY A 305 3.38 -10.21 4.36
C GLY A 305 3.03 -8.74 4.60
N SER A 306 3.73 -7.84 3.94
CA SER A 306 3.50 -6.40 4.11
C SER A 306 2.33 -5.90 3.24
N ILE A 307 1.63 -4.89 3.77
CA ILE A 307 0.41 -4.31 3.18
C ILE A 307 0.67 -2.82 2.92
N TYR A 308 0.47 -2.38 1.68
CA TYR A 308 0.70 -1.00 1.23
C TYR A 308 -0.53 -0.46 0.51
N GLY A 309 -0.96 0.75 0.86
CA GLY A 309 -1.96 1.46 0.07
C GLY A 309 -1.44 1.75 -1.34
N GLY A 310 -0.28 2.42 -1.45
CA GLY A 310 0.39 2.67 -2.73
C GLY A 310 1.90 2.83 -2.55
N ILE A 311 2.66 2.39 -3.56
CA ILE A 311 4.14 2.40 -3.55
C ILE A 311 4.66 3.02 -4.84
N THR A 312 5.68 3.89 -4.71
CA THR A 312 6.56 4.27 -5.81
C THR A 312 8.02 4.02 -5.43
N ASN A 313 8.74 3.29 -6.27
CA ASN A 313 10.17 3.00 -6.04
C ASN A 313 11.09 4.09 -6.60
N GLY A 314 10.54 5.09 -7.29
CA GLY A 314 11.29 6.20 -7.89
C GLY A 314 11.16 7.52 -7.11
N THR A 315 11.20 8.61 -7.87
CA THR A 315 11.08 9.99 -7.37
C THR A 315 9.63 10.50 -7.34
N GLY A 316 8.69 9.72 -7.87
CA GLY A 316 7.27 10.04 -7.84
C GLY A 316 6.72 10.08 -6.42
N ALA A 317 5.67 10.87 -6.20
CA ALA A 317 5.04 10.98 -4.90
C ALA A 317 4.08 9.81 -4.60
N ALA A 318 3.93 9.48 -3.31
CA ALA A 318 2.88 8.61 -2.80
C ALA A 318 1.82 9.48 -2.09
N LYS A 319 0.60 9.60 -2.66
CA LYS A 319 -0.42 10.54 -2.16
C LYS A 319 -1.75 9.85 -1.84
N ASN A 320 -2.37 10.23 -0.73
CA ASN A 320 -3.72 9.81 -0.34
C ASN A 320 -3.96 8.29 -0.38
N ASN A 321 -2.91 7.48 -0.33
CA ASN A 321 -3.05 6.03 -0.36
C ASN A 321 -3.50 5.51 1.00
N THR A 322 -4.28 4.44 1.01
CA THR A 322 -4.83 3.87 2.25
C THR A 322 -4.52 2.39 2.36
N ALA A 323 -3.93 1.96 3.46
CA ALA A 323 -3.84 0.58 3.89
C ALA A 323 -4.76 0.35 5.08
N THR A 324 -5.67 -0.63 4.99
CA THR A 324 -6.59 -0.98 6.07
C THR A 324 -6.45 -2.46 6.38
N ILE A 325 -6.26 -2.78 7.65
CA ILE A 325 -6.28 -4.15 8.15
C ILE A 325 -7.23 -4.27 9.34
N SER A 326 -8.13 -5.25 9.29
CA SER A 326 -9.11 -5.51 10.34
C SER A 326 -9.26 -7.01 10.60
N GLY A 327 -9.64 -7.38 11.82
CA GLY A 327 -9.80 -8.78 12.25
C GLY A 327 -8.53 -9.39 12.84
N SER A 328 -8.65 -10.61 13.37
CA SER A 328 -7.55 -11.33 14.05
C SER A 328 -6.54 -11.90 13.05
N ILE A 329 -5.73 -11.05 12.48
CA ILE A 329 -4.78 -11.33 11.40
C ILE A 329 -3.36 -11.07 11.88
N THR A 330 -2.40 -11.86 11.37
CA THR A 330 -0.97 -11.58 11.54
C THR A 330 -0.39 -11.07 10.22
N ALA A 331 0.31 -9.94 10.24
CA ALA A 331 0.99 -9.38 9.07
C ALA A 331 2.33 -8.71 9.46
N ASN A 332 3.14 -8.38 8.48
CA ASN A 332 4.37 -7.63 8.70
C ASN A 332 4.08 -6.12 8.83
N ASP A 333 4.48 -5.30 7.88
CA ASP A 333 4.26 -3.86 7.90
C ASP A 333 2.89 -3.49 7.30
N VAL A 334 2.23 -2.49 7.89
CA VAL A 334 1.06 -1.81 7.31
C VAL A 334 1.44 -0.37 7.04
N VAL A 335 1.44 0.03 5.76
CA VAL A 335 1.90 1.36 5.32
C VAL A 335 0.86 1.97 4.39
N GLY A 336 0.36 3.15 4.72
CA GLY A 336 -0.58 3.89 3.87
C GLY A 336 0.02 4.19 2.51
N GLY A 337 1.15 4.91 2.48
CA GLY A 337 1.88 5.22 1.25
C GLY A 337 3.40 5.15 1.43
N GLN A 338 4.10 4.63 0.41
CA GLN A 338 5.56 4.57 0.41
C GLN A 338 6.14 5.21 -0.84
N SER A 339 7.13 6.06 -0.65
CA SER A 339 8.02 6.52 -1.72
C SER A 339 9.47 6.23 -1.36
N VAL A 340 10.32 6.05 -2.37
CA VAL A 340 11.77 5.95 -2.10
C VAL A 340 12.37 7.34 -1.96
N THR A 341 12.20 8.23 -2.93
CA THR A 341 12.78 9.57 -2.91
C THR A 341 11.79 10.70 -3.27
N GLY A 342 10.52 10.39 -3.49
CA GLY A 342 9.45 11.37 -3.66
C GLY A 342 8.71 11.64 -2.36
N ASN A 343 7.90 12.70 -2.34
CA ASN A 343 7.08 13.04 -1.18
C ASN A 343 6.04 11.98 -0.85
N ALA A 344 5.68 11.89 0.42
CA ALA A 344 4.57 11.07 0.91
C ALA A 344 3.54 11.98 1.60
N GLU A 345 2.36 12.15 1.00
CA GLU A 345 1.37 13.15 1.42
C GLU A 345 -0.02 12.54 1.63
N GLY A 346 -0.67 12.84 2.76
CA GLY A 346 -2.07 12.46 3.02
C GLY A 346 -2.36 10.97 3.10
N ASN A 347 -1.34 10.13 3.23
CA ASN A 347 -1.52 8.68 3.27
C ASN A 347 -2.04 8.19 4.62
N LYS A 348 -2.79 7.09 4.62
CA LYS A 348 -3.44 6.56 5.82
C LYS A 348 -3.18 5.08 6.03
N ALA A 349 -2.86 4.70 7.28
CA ALA A 349 -2.81 3.32 7.74
C ALA A 349 -3.85 3.11 8.84
N ASN A 350 -4.85 2.26 8.61
CA ASN A 350 -5.91 1.95 9.58
C ASN A 350 -5.75 0.50 10.06
N PHE A 351 -5.65 0.34 11.36
CA PHE A 351 -5.35 -0.93 12.00
C PHE A 351 -6.34 -1.23 13.14
N THR A 352 -6.97 -2.41 13.09
CA THR A 352 -7.87 -2.89 14.14
C THR A 352 -7.72 -4.39 14.37
N GLN A 353 -7.55 -4.82 15.62
CA GLN A 353 -7.59 -6.22 16.10
C GLN A 353 -6.57 -7.20 15.46
N ALA A 354 -5.58 -6.74 14.73
CA ALA A 354 -4.57 -7.61 14.15
C ALA A 354 -3.30 -7.68 15.03
N THR A 355 -2.31 -8.48 14.62
CA THR A 355 -0.95 -8.46 15.14
C THR A 355 -0.01 -8.14 13.99
N VAL A 356 0.73 -7.02 14.08
CA VAL A 356 1.64 -6.59 13.03
C VAL A 356 2.99 -6.17 13.58
N THR A 357 4.00 -6.14 12.71
CA THR A 357 5.32 -5.66 13.12
C THR A 357 5.33 -4.14 13.25
N ASN A 358 4.94 -3.39 12.20
CA ASN A 358 4.91 -1.93 12.23
C ASN A 358 3.66 -1.36 11.56
N VAL A 359 3.24 -0.16 12.00
CA VAL A 359 2.14 0.62 11.38
C VAL A 359 2.65 2.02 11.05
N ARG A 360 2.48 2.46 9.79
CA ARG A 360 2.90 3.79 9.33
C ARG A 360 1.87 4.39 8.39
N GLY A 361 1.45 5.62 8.63
CA GLY A 361 0.68 6.40 7.66
C GLY A 361 1.47 6.56 6.37
N ALA A 362 2.76 6.96 6.47
CA ALA A 362 3.67 7.02 5.34
C ALA A 362 5.10 6.58 5.69
N ARG A 363 5.85 6.15 4.64
CA ARG A 363 7.27 5.84 4.75
C ARG A 363 8.05 6.36 3.54
N ILE A 364 9.18 7.04 3.79
CA ILE A 364 10.18 7.39 2.78
C ILE A 364 11.46 6.65 3.12
N THR A 365 12.00 5.87 2.17
CA THR A 365 13.11 4.94 2.44
C THR A 365 14.46 5.35 1.88
N GLY A 366 14.49 6.27 0.92
CA GLY A 366 15.72 6.72 0.24
C GLY A 366 16.32 7.98 0.85
N SER A 367 17.49 8.35 0.35
CA SER A 367 18.31 9.47 0.82
C SER A 367 18.08 10.73 -0.03
N GLY A 368 16.89 11.30 -0.04
CA GLY A 368 16.58 12.55 -0.74
C GLY A 368 16.16 13.67 0.22
N THR A 369 15.65 14.77 -0.31
CA THR A 369 15.05 15.87 0.45
C THR A 369 13.51 15.76 0.48
N ALA A 370 12.98 14.60 0.14
CA ALA A 370 11.55 14.36 0.11
C ALA A 370 10.92 14.43 1.50
N SER A 371 9.76 15.04 1.60
CA SER A 371 9.05 15.27 2.86
C SER A 371 7.83 14.38 3.01
N ALA A 372 7.51 14.02 4.26
CA ALA A 372 6.30 13.30 4.63
C ALA A 372 5.33 14.24 5.34
N ILE A 373 4.17 14.51 4.71
CA ILE A 373 3.27 15.60 5.11
C ILE A 373 1.84 15.09 5.27
N ASN A 374 1.16 15.47 6.37
CA ASN A 374 -0.25 15.19 6.63
C ASN A 374 -0.62 13.68 6.55
N ASN A 375 0.29 12.79 6.93
CA ASN A 375 0.00 11.36 6.94
C ASN A 375 -0.56 10.91 8.29
N GLU A 376 -1.39 9.87 8.28
CA GLU A 376 -2.10 9.40 9.45
C GLU A 376 -1.94 7.89 9.65
N ALA A 377 -1.65 7.48 10.88
CA ALA A 377 -1.79 6.09 11.31
C ALA A 377 -2.80 6.01 12.46
N THR A 378 -3.76 5.08 12.36
CA THR A 378 -4.78 4.85 13.40
C THR A 378 -4.70 3.42 13.90
N ILE A 379 -4.54 3.24 15.21
CA ILE A 379 -4.54 1.95 15.90
C ILE A 379 -5.75 1.92 16.85
N ALA A 380 -6.75 1.10 16.52
CA ALA A 380 -7.98 0.99 17.30
C ALA A 380 -8.06 -0.29 18.15
N GLY A 381 -7.02 -1.10 18.16
CA GLY A 381 -6.90 -2.35 18.93
C GLY A 381 -5.84 -3.27 18.37
N GLY A 382 -5.63 -4.45 18.95
CA GLY A 382 -4.65 -5.44 18.52
C GLY A 382 -3.23 -5.16 19.04
N SER A 383 -2.20 -5.64 18.34
CA SER A 383 -0.80 -5.55 18.80
C SER A 383 0.14 -5.13 17.68
N VAL A 384 0.92 -4.09 17.91
CA VAL A 384 2.06 -3.68 17.09
C VAL A 384 3.32 -4.06 17.86
N THR A 385 4.11 -5.02 17.35
CA THR A 385 5.29 -5.55 18.05
C THR A 385 6.54 -4.68 17.88
N GLY A 386 6.59 -3.85 16.84
CA GLY A 386 7.61 -2.85 16.58
C GLY A 386 7.05 -1.42 16.73
N ALA A 387 7.45 -0.52 15.86
CA ALA A 387 7.12 0.90 15.92
C ALA A 387 5.80 1.26 15.23
N ALA A 388 5.17 2.35 15.72
CA ALA A 388 4.03 2.99 15.07
C ALA A 388 4.34 4.45 14.78
N ALA A 389 3.97 4.94 13.58
CA ALA A 389 4.23 6.33 13.20
C ALA A 389 3.13 6.90 12.28
N GLY A 390 2.77 8.17 12.45
CA GLY A 390 2.06 8.93 11.44
C GLY A 390 2.86 8.98 10.15
N ALA A 391 4.17 9.31 10.24
CA ALA A 391 5.12 9.16 9.13
C ALA A 391 6.54 8.87 9.60
N GLU A 392 7.31 8.18 8.74
CA GLU A 392 8.72 7.87 8.97
C GLU A 392 9.55 8.16 7.72
N ILE A 393 10.67 8.89 7.89
CA ILE A 393 11.73 9.03 6.90
C ILE A 393 12.96 8.29 7.41
N GLN A 394 13.36 7.21 6.71
CA GLN A 394 14.44 6.31 7.12
C GLN A 394 15.83 6.69 6.57
N GLY A 395 15.88 7.46 5.49
CA GLY A 395 17.14 7.88 4.87
C GLY A 395 17.84 9.01 5.63
N ALA A 396 19.17 9.10 5.55
CA ALA A 396 19.99 10.13 6.20
C ALA A 396 19.85 11.53 5.57
N ALA A 397 18.76 11.82 4.89
CA ALA A 397 18.55 13.02 4.09
C ALA A 397 17.82 14.15 4.83
N GLY A 398 17.75 15.32 4.19
CA GLY A 398 17.17 16.55 4.72
C GLY A 398 15.65 16.69 4.59
N GLY A 399 14.90 15.60 4.37
CA GLY A 399 13.45 15.66 4.24
C GLY A 399 12.72 15.85 5.57
N ASP A 400 11.71 16.71 5.57
CA ASP A 400 10.94 17.06 6.77
C ASP A 400 9.77 16.09 6.99
N VAL A 401 9.46 15.84 8.26
CA VAL A 401 8.19 15.23 8.68
C VAL A 401 7.29 16.31 9.25
N GLN A 402 6.14 16.55 8.59
CA GLN A 402 5.29 17.69 8.93
C GLN A 402 3.83 17.30 9.07
N ASP A 403 3.19 17.75 10.15
CA ASP A 403 1.75 17.61 10.42
C ASP A 403 1.23 16.16 10.33
N ASN A 404 2.09 15.17 10.65
CA ASN A 404 1.71 13.77 10.65
C ASN A 404 1.15 13.37 12.00
N THR A 405 0.19 12.44 12.02
CA THR A 405 -0.52 12.06 13.24
C THR A 405 -0.56 10.54 13.42
N LEU A 406 -0.22 10.09 14.63
CA LEU A 406 -0.52 8.75 15.13
C LEU A 406 -1.67 8.84 16.14
N THR A 407 -2.76 8.14 15.89
CA THR A 407 -3.90 8.03 16.80
C THR A 407 -3.98 6.61 17.35
N VAL A 408 -3.96 6.44 18.66
CA VAL A 408 -4.08 5.15 19.34
C VAL A 408 -5.27 5.18 20.29
N THR A 409 -6.31 4.40 19.96
CA THR A 409 -7.53 4.32 20.77
C THR A 409 -7.71 2.97 21.47
N GLY A 410 -6.77 2.04 21.25
CA GLY A 410 -6.74 0.72 21.90
C GLY A 410 -5.55 -0.12 21.44
N GLY A 411 -5.28 -1.22 22.17
CA GLY A 411 -4.25 -2.19 21.81
C GLY A 411 -2.87 -1.88 22.42
N THR A 412 -1.84 -2.54 21.90
CA THR A 412 -0.45 -2.43 22.40
C THR A 412 0.51 -2.02 21.28
N VAL A 413 1.45 -1.14 21.59
CA VAL A 413 2.61 -0.83 20.75
C VAL A 413 3.87 -1.08 21.58
N SER A 414 4.60 -2.15 21.25
CA SER A 414 5.78 -2.57 22.02
C SER A 414 7.04 -1.77 21.68
N GLY A 415 7.13 -1.23 20.45
CA GLY A 415 8.18 -0.29 20.09
C GLY A 415 7.75 1.16 20.31
N ASP A 416 8.53 2.10 19.81
CA ASP A 416 8.27 3.51 19.98
C ASP A 416 7.10 4.00 19.10
N SER A 417 6.40 5.01 19.60
CA SER A 417 5.25 5.65 18.96
C SER A 417 5.60 7.08 18.55
N TYR A 418 5.44 7.44 17.26
CA TYR A 418 5.80 8.74 16.72
C TYR A 418 4.63 9.40 15.98
N GLY A 419 4.39 10.66 16.18
CA GLY A 419 3.59 11.46 15.24
C GLY A 419 4.32 11.54 13.89
N GLY A 420 5.59 11.99 13.91
CA GLY A 420 6.50 11.96 12.77
C GLY A 420 7.93 11.75 13.21
N VAL A 421 8.71 10.96 12.45
CA VAL A 421 10.12 10.70 12.74
C VAL A 421 10.98 10.78 11.47
N THR A 422 12.11 11.50 11.56
CA THR A 422 13.14 11.53 10.50
C THR A 422 14.49 11.11 11.06
N SER A 423 15.15 10.18 10.36
CA SER A 423 16.50 9.72 10.67
C SER A 423 17.59 10.62 10.12
N GLY A 424 17.23 11.67 9.37
CA GLY A 424 18.14 12.63 8.72
C GLY A 424 18.25 13.97 9.44
N THR A 425 18.64 14.98 8.66
CA THR A 425 18.80 16.37 9.10
C THR A 425 17.54 17.22 8.91
N GLY A 426 16.46 16.65 8.38
CA GLY A 426 15.18 17.34 8.21
C GLY A 426 14.50 17.64 9.55
N ASP A 427 13.58 18.57 9.53
CA ASP A 427 12.83 19.01 10.69
C ASP A 427 11.63 18.08 10.98
N ALA A 428 11.27 17.96 12.26
CA ALA A 428 10.01 17.36 12.72
C ALA A 428 9.09 18.49 13.23
N VAL A 429 8.06 18.83 12.44
CA VAL A 429 7.23 20.02 12.70
C VAL A 429 5.74 19.68 12.75
N GLY A 430 5.04 20.08 13.80
CA GLY A 430 3.59 19.96 13.90
C GLY A 430 3.06 18.53 14.02
N ASN A 431 3.93 17.54 14.23
CA ASN A 431 3.51 16.14 14.30
C ASN A 431 2.86 15.83 15.67
N GLY A 432 1.93 14.90 15.69
CA GLY A 432 1.20 14.59 16.91
C GLY A 432 0.97 13.11 17.18
N VAL A 433 0.95 12.77 18.46
CA VAL A 433 0.41 11.49 18.94
C VAL A 433 -0.81 11.76 19.83
N VAL A 434 -1.92 11.13 19.49
CA VAL A 434 -3.17 11.19 20.25
C VAL A 434 -3.46 9.80 20.82
N VAL A 435 -3.49 9.70 22.14
CA VAL A 435 -3.75 8.44 22.84
C VAL A 435 -4.99 8.59 23.71
N SER A 436 -5.99 7.72 23.46
CA SER A 436 -7.24 7.72 24.22
C SER A 436 -7.81 6.30 24.29
N GLY A 437 -7.68 5.60 25.36
CA GLY A 437 -8.29 4.27 25.49
C GLY A 437 -7.70 3.46 26.64
N GLY A 438 -8.53 3.07 27.57
CA GLY A 438 -8.12 2.46 28.85
C GLY A 438 -7.40 1.12 28.78
N SER A 439 -7.45 0.44 27.63
CA SER A 439 -6.72 -0.83 27.39
C SER A 439 -5.46 -0.65 26.56
N THR A 440 -5.00 0.59 26.39
CA THR A 440 -3.82 0.93 25.58
C THR A 440 -2.54 0.82 26.40
N SER A 441 -1.51 0.14 25.85
CA SER A 441 -0.17 0.07 26.44
C SER A 441 0.87 0.44 25.39
N LEU A 442 1.73 1.39 25.72
CA LEU A 442 2.73 1.98 24.83
C LEU A 442 4.11 1.92 25.47
N ASN A 443 5.15 1.86 24.66
CA ASN A 443 6.53 2.15 25.06
C ASN A 443 6.76 3.66 25.11
N ASP A 444 7.80 4.18 24.49
CA ASP A 444 8.08 5.60 24.43
C ASP A 444 7.19 6.28 23.37
N VAL A 445 6.65 7.45 23.73
CA VAL A 445 5.74 8.23 22.88
C VAL A 445 6.37 9.58 22.56
N TYR A 446 6.52 9.89 21.27
CA TYR A 446 7.11 11.13 20.77
C TYR A 446 6.13 11.84 19.83
N GLY A 447 5.76 13.07 20.12
CA GLY A 447 4.99 13.89 19.18
C GLY A 447 5.72 14.01 17.84
N GLY A 448 7.00 14.44 17.89
CA GLY A 448 7.89 14.47 16.72
C GLY A 448 9.34 14.22 17.10
N SER A 449 10.10 13.57 16.22
CA SER A 449 11.53 13.29 16.46
C SER A 449 12.37 13.52 15.20
N SER A 450 13.44 14.30 15.34
CA SER A 450 14.46 14.49 14.30
C SER A 450 15.81 13.98 14.79
N ALA A 451 16.56 13.31 13.91
CA ALA A 451 17.92 12.89 14.26
C ALA A 451 18.89 14.08 14.28
N GLY A 452 18.85 15.00 13.33
CA GLY A 452 19.79 16.12 13.23
C GLY A 452 19.17 17.51 13.02
N GLY A 453 17.87 17.60 12.71
CA GLY A 453 17.13 18.85 12.51
C GLY A 453 16.38 19.32 13.76
N ASN A 454 15.50 20.29 13.56
CA ASN A 454 14.68 20.83 14.63
C ASN A 454 13.48 19.93 14.97
N ALA A 455 12.99 20.02 16.20
CA ALA A 455 11.71 19.43 16.61
C ALA A 455 10.79 20.54 17.15
N LYS A 456 9.80 20.96 16.35
CA LYS A 456 8.99 22.16 16.63
C LYS A 456 7.51 21.90 16.58
N LYS A 457 6.75 22.47 17.51
CA LYS A 457 5.28 22.44 17.55
C LYS A 457 4.68 21.04 17.54
N ASN A 458 5.45 20.02 17.89
CA ASN A 458 4.96 18.66 18.01
C ASN A 458 4.17 18.48 19.31
N TYR A 459 3.24 17.55 19.33
CA TYR A 459 2.38 17.37 20.48
C TYR A 459 2.08 15.92 20.82
N VAL A 460 1.84 15.67 22.11
CA VAL A 460 1.28 14.44 22.63
C VAL A 460 0.03 14.79 23.45
N THR A 461 -1.12 14.26 23.06
CA THR A 461 -2.35 14.29 23.86
C THR A 461 -2.59 12.89 24.41
N TYR A 462 -2.70 12.77 25.73
CA TYR A 462 -2.66 11.47 26.40
C TYR A 462 -3.74 11.35 27.48
N SER A 463 -4.53 10.25 27.40
CA SER A 463 -5.54 9.92 28.40
C SER A 463 -5.76 8.40 28.48
N GLU A 464 -6.14 7.91 29.64
CA GLU A 464 -6.67 6.55 29.92
C GLU A 464 -5.78 5.37 29.50
N ALA A 465 -4.50 5.56 29.21
CA ALA A 465 -3.56 4.55 28.73
C ALA A 465 -2.42 4.32 29.73
N THR A 466 -1.52 3.35 29.43
CA THR A 466 -0.22 3.21 30.09
C THR A 466 0.91 3.47 29.09
N ALA A 467 1.93 4.22 29.49
CA ALA A 467 3.13 4.45 28.68
C ALA A 467 4.40 4.42 29.54
N VAL A 468 5.56 4.21 28.93
CA VAL A 468 6.86 4.31 29.62
C VAL A 468 7.26 5.78 29.71
N ASN A 469 7.42 6.48 28.59
CA ASN A 469 7.74 7.90 28.54
C ASN A 469 6.80 8.68 27.59
N LEU A 470 6.58 9.98 27.87
CA LEU A 470 5.93 10.91 26.95
C LEU A 470 6.89 12.07 26.63
N THR A 471 7.08 12.37 25.33
CA THR A 471 7.92 13.48 24.88
C THR A 471 7.23 14.27 23.76
N GLY A 472 7.03 15.56 23.93
CA GLY A 472 6.42 16.41 22.90
C GLY A 472 7.25 16.47 21.64
N GLY A 473 8.54 16.88 21.74
CA GLY A 473 9.48 16.92 20.64
C GLY A 473 10.88 16.51 21.02
N ARG A 474 11.61 15.81 20.12
CA ARG A 474 12.98 15.32 20.36
C ARG A 474 13.93 15.64 19.22
N ALA A 475 15.09 16.24 19.55
CA ALA A 475 16.25 16.29 18.66
C ALA A 475 17.37 15.37 19.20
N GLN A 476 17.80 14.39 18.39
CA GLN A 476 18.73 13.35 18.88
C GLN A 476 20.20 13.77 18.79
N SER A 477 20.56 14.74 17.95
CA SER A 477 21.94 15.19 17.79
C SER A 477 21.99 16.57 17.11
N GLY A 478 23.19 17.12 16.93
CA GLY A 478 23.41 18.35 16.15
C GLY A 478 22.99 19.63 16.90
N ALA A 479 22.71 20.68 16.12
CA ALA A 479 22.31 22.00 16.62
C ALA A 479 20.80 22.27 16.49
N GLY A 480 20.00 21.24 16.24
CA GLY A 480 18.56 21.36 16.06
C GLY A 480 17.86 21.87 17.32
N ALA A 481 17.07 22.95 17.18
CA ALA A 481 16.28 23.51 18.26
C ALA A 481 15.04 22.64 18.54
N VAL A 482 14.66 22.56 19.81
CA VAL A 482 13.45 21.89 20.29
C VAL A 482 12.53 22.93 20.88
N SER A 483 11.50 23.35 20.12
CA SER A 483 10.68 24.48 20.56
C SER A 483 9.19 24.29 20.35
N ASP A 484 8.42 24.97 21.20
CA ASP A 484 6.97 25.06 21.11
C ASP A 484 6.26 23.68 21.10
N ASN A 485 6.93 22.63 21.62
CA ASN A 485 6.34 21.30 21.71
C ASN A 485 5.46 21.16 22.95
N LYS A 486 4.44 20.31 22.88
CA LYS A 486 3.46 20.18 23.95
C LYS A 486 3.21 18.74 24.35
N VAL A 487 3.12 18.49 25.67
CA VAL A 487 2.51 17.27 26.22
C VAL A 487 1.30 17.66 27.07
N GLU A 488 0.12 17.14 26.75
CA GLU A 488 -1.10 17.30 27.52
C GLU A 488 -1.59 15.94 28.02
N MET A 489 -1.55 15.74 29.34
CA MET A 489 -2.00 14.52 30.01
C MET A 489 -3.23 14.80 30.86
N THR A 490 -4.33 14.12 30.51
CA THR A 490 -5.62 14.28 31.22
C THR A 490 -5.99 13.06 32.06
N GLY A 491 -5.28 11.94 31.91
CA GLY A 491 -5.51 10.67 32.59
C GLY A 491 -4.44 9.64 32.27
N GLY A 492 -4.66 8.39 32.66
CA GLY A 492 -3.74 7.28 32.41
C GLY A 492 -2.54 7.22 33.34
N SER A 493 -1.50 6.46 32.97
CA SER A 493 -0.30 6.27 33.78
C SER A 493 0.97 6.31 32.93
N VAL A 494 1.96 7.08 33.37
CA VAL A 494 3.31 7.11 32.79
C VAL A 494 4.29 6.58 33.83
N THR A 495 5.02 5.52 33.49
CA THR A 495 5.91 4.83 34.43
C THR A 495 7.14 5.67 34.76
N ASN A 496 7.71 6.30 33.72
CA ASN A 496 8.92 7.13 33.82
C ASN A 496 8.59 8.60 33.54
N ASP A 497 9.25 9.24 32.58
CA ASP A 497 9.30 10.70 32.45
C ASP A 497 8.25 11.28 31.50
N VAL A 498 7.85 12.53 31.80
CA VAL A 498 7.03 13.36 30.91
C VAL A 498 7.82 14.62 30.56
N THR A 499 8.15 14.79 29.28
CA THR A 499 9.05 15.86 28.80
C THR A 499 8.40 16.66 27.67
N GLY A 500 8.30 17.99 27.80
CA GLY A 500 7.79 18.85 26.73
C GLY A 500 8.70 18.86 25.52
N GLY A 501 10.00 19.12 25.74
CA GLY A 501 11.04 19.09 24.71
C GLY A 501 12.35 18.48 25.18
N LEU A 502 12.99 17.64 24.35
CA LEU A 502 14.21 16.90 24.69
C LEU A 502 15.28 17.07 23.61
N SER A 503 16.48 17.57 23.97
CA SER A 503 17.64 17.66 23.08
C SER A 503 18.85 16.93 23.66
N TYR A 504 19.54 16.16 22.80
CA TYR A 504 20.85 15.57 23.08
C TYR A 504 22.01 16.36 22.47
N GLY A 505 21.69 17.38 21.67
CA GLY A 505 22.67 18.19 20.92
C GLY A 505 22.97 19.56 21.56
N SER A 506 23.48 20.45 20.73
CA SER A 506 23.80 21.83 21.12
C SER A 506 22.65 22.82 20.88
N GLY A 507 21.55 22.41 20.27
CA GLY A 507 20.39 23.27 20.03
C GLY A 507 19.67 23.67 21.31
N THR A 508 18.95 24.78 21.28
CA THR A 508 18.15 25.26 22.41
C THR A 508 16.89 24.41 22.62
N VAL A 509 16.47 24.28 23.87
CA VAL A 509 15.19 23.68 24.26
C VAL A 509 14.34 24.79 24.88
N GLU A 510 13.37 25.32 24.12
CA GLU A 510 12.66 26.52 24.55
C GLU A 510 11.14 26.48 24.27
N LYS A 511 10.38 27.16 25.13
CA LYS A 511 8.93 27.33 24.99
C LYS A 511 8.15 26.02 24.88
N ASN A 512 8.70 24.94 25.40
CA ASN A 512 7.97 23.66 25.45
C ASN A 512 7.04 23.64 26.66
N GLU A 513 5.90 22.99 26.53
CA GLU A 513 4.84 22.95 27.54
C GLU A 513 4.53 21.52 27.96
N VAL A 514 4.45 21.30 29.27
CA VAL A 514 3.84 20.10 29.89
C VAL A 514 2.66 20.51 30.71
N LYS A 515 1.48 20.00 30.39
CA LYS A 515 0.25 20.21 31.15
C LYS A 515 -0.31 18.88 31.64
N ILE A 516 -0.46 18.74 32.94
CA ILE A 516 -1.03 17.55 33.58
C ILE A 516 -2.26 17.95 34.41
N SER A 517 -3.42 17.43 33.99
CA SER A 517 -4.69 17.66 34.68
C SER A 517 -5.27 16.38 35.31
N GLY A 518 -4.67 15.21 35.04
CA GLY A 518 -5.08 13.92 35.59
C GLY A 518 -4.04 12.83 35.36
N GLY A 519 -4.30 11.64 35.91
CA GLY A 519 -3.43 10.47 35.77
C GLY A 519 -2.31 10.37 36.80
N THR A 520 -1.35 9.48 36.57
CA THR A 520 -0.19 9.21 37.46
C THR A 520 1.11 9.29 36.67
N VAL A 521 2.08 10.03 37.20
CA VAL A 521 3.45 10.08 36.69
C VAL A 521 4.40 9.53 37.74
N GLY A 522 5.12 8.43 37.40
CA GLY A 522 6.08 7.76 38.29
C GLY A 522 7.46 8.39 38.29
N GLY A 523 7.90 8.92 37.12
CA GLY A 523 9.20 9.56 36.93
C GLY A 523 9.14 11.09 36.90
N THR A 524 10.17 11.71 36.34
CA THR A 524 10.38 13.15 36.37
C THR A 524 9.48 13.88 35.35
N ILE A 525 9.05 15.09 35.70
CA ILE A 525 8.33 15.99 34.79
C ILE A 525 9.27 17.14 34.40
N LEU A 526 9.48 17.35 33.08
CA LEU A 526 10.37 18.37 32.56
C LEU A 526 9.64 19.19 31.46
N GLY A 527 9.55 20.50 31.68
CA GLY A 527 9.08 21.40 30.61
C GLY A 527 10.00 21.35 29.41
N GLY A 528 11.32 21.46 29.64
CA GLY A 528 12.37 21.23 28.65
C GLY A 528 13.62 20.60 29.24
N GLN A 529 14.23 19.67 28.51
CA GLN A 529 15.46 18.99 28.90
C GLN A 529 16.55 19.11 27.81
N ASN A 530 17.70 19.66 28.16
CA ASN A 530 18.87 19.65 27.29
C ASN A 530 20.00 18.82 27.91
N ILE A 531 20.19 17.61 27.38
CA ILE A 531 21.24 16.66 27.81
C ILE A 531 22.60 17.06 27.20
N GLY A 532 22.59 17.79 26.09
CA GLY A 532 23.78 18.28 25.41
C GLY A 532 24.31 19.59 26.00
N THR A 533 24.73 20.51 25.15
CA THR A 533 25.37 21.77 25.55
C THR A 533 24.47 23.01 25.41
N GLY A 534 23.29 22.86 24.85
CA GLY A 534 22.35 23.97 24.63
C GLY A 534 21.60 24.39 25.92
N ALA A 535 20.91 25.52 25.82
CA ALA A 535 20.07 26.05 26.90
C ALA A 535 18.73 25.32 27.02
N ALA A 536 18.13 25.38 28.22
CA ALA A 536 16.73 24.98 28.48
C ALA A 536 15.98 26.20 29.05
N SER A 537 15.30 26.97 28.17
CA SER A 537 14.79 28.29 28.53
C SER A 537 13.31 28.47 28.20
N SER A 538 12.61 29.27 29.01
CA SER A 538 11.21 29.65 28.75
C SER A 538 10.23 28.46 28.66
N ASN A 539 10.59 27.30 29.19
CA ASN A 539 9.70 26.12 29.22
C ASN A 539 8.68 26.21 30.36
N ILE A 540 7.54 25.57 30.17
CA ILE A 540 6.38 25.70 31.05
C ILE A 540 5.94 24.31 31.53
N VAL A 541 5.70 24.19 32.85
CA VAL A 541 5.02 23.05 33.44
C VAL A 541 3.79 23.55 34.21
N GLU A 542 2.61 23.02 33.89
CA GLU A 542 1.36 23.29 34.60
C GLU A 542 0.77 21.99 35.18
N LEU A 543 0.67 21.90 36.51
CA LEU A 543 0.11 20.75 37.24
C LEU A 543 -1.21 21.16 37.91
N THR A 544 -2.34 20.77 37.31
CA THR A 544 -3.68 21.10 37.81
C THR A 544 -4.39 19.90 38.44
N GLY A 545 -3.87 18.68 38.20
CA GLY A 545 -4.42 17.42 38.70
C GLY A 545 -3.40 16.30 38.69
N GLY A 546 -3.87 15.07 38.91
CA GLY A 546 -3.06 13.87 38.87
C GLY A 546 -2.28 13.56 40.13
N THR A 547 -1.53 12.45 40.12
CA THR A 547 -0.61 11.99 41.17
C THR A 547 0.82 12.13 40.64
N ILE A 548 1.60 12.99 41.29
CA ILE A 548 2.97 13.32 40.91
C ILE A 548 3.92 12.80 41.98
N ASN A 549 4.66 11.74 41.67
CA ASN A 549 5.50 11.02 42.62
C ASN A 549 7.00 11.32 42.48
N ALA A 550 7.39 12.27 41.64
CA ALA A 550 8.79 12.54 41.33
C ALA A 550 9.09 14.05 41.23
N ALA A 551 10.33 14.38 40.89
CA ALA A 551 10.77 15.76 40.77
C ALA A 551 10.15 16.45 39.53
N VAL A 552 9.99 17.77 39.64
CA VAL A 552 9.44 18.64 38.57
C VAL A 552 10.46 19.71 38.24
N TYR A 553 10.77 19.86 36.95
CA TYR A 553 11.68 20.89 36.44
C TYR A 553 10.96 21.72 35.36
N GLY A 554 10.97 23.04 35.49
CA GLY A 554 10.56 23.90 34.37
C GLY A 554 11.52 23.74 33.20
N GLY A 555 12.83 23.91 33.44
CA GLY A 555 13.91 23.62 32.50
C GLY A 555 15.08 22.92 33.17
N TRP A 556 15.67 21.94 32.49
CA TRP A 556 16.87 21.22 32.93
C TRP A 556 17.94 21.26 31.83
N ALA A 557 19.14 21.76 32.16
CA ALA A 557 20.27 21.80 31.23
C ALA A 557 21.51 21.14 31.83
N ASN A 558 22.20 20.31 31.04
CA ASN A 558 23.44 19.67 31.46
C ASN A 558 24.59 20.68 31.51
N SER A 559 24.82 21.42 30.44
CA SER A 559 25.96 22.36 30.32
C SER A 559 25.51 23.80 30.02
N GLY A 560 24.36 24.00 29.42
CA GLY A 560 23.81 25.31 29.09
C GLY A 560 23.06 25.97 30.23
N VAL A 561 22.55 27.17 29.99
CA VAL A 561 21.74 27.90 30.98
C VAL A 561 20.33 27.31 31.10
N ALA A 562 19.69 27.46 32.25
CA ALA A 562 18.30 27.08 32.51
C ALA A 562 17.50 28.29 32.97
N ASP A 563 17.10 29.18 32.05
CA ASP A 563 16.59 30.51 32.36
C ASP A 563 15.11 30.69 32.01
N SER A 564 14.41 31.55 32.76
CA SER A 564 13.04 32.01 32.49
C SER A 564 12.00 30.91 32.37
N ASN A 565 12.23 29.72 32.96
CA ASN A 565 11.27 28.63 32.99
C ASN A 565 10.20 28.85 34.06
N THR A 566 9.01 28.34 33.83
CA THR A 566 7.87 28.49 34.75
C THR A 566 7.28 27.15 35.17
N VAL A 567 7.08 26.95 36.45
CA VAL A 567 6.35 25.78 37.00
C VAL A 567 5.16 26.30 37.84
N THR A 568 3.96 26.00 37.39
CA THR A 568 2.72 26.30 38.14
C THR A 568 2.13 25.03 38.70
N VAL A 569 1.92 25.00 40.00
CA VAL A 569 1.45 23.81 40.75
C VAL A 569 0.17 24.13 41.49
N LYS A 570 -0.91 23.41 41.16
CA LYS A 570 -2.22 23.50 41.85
C LYS A 570 -2.61 22.16 42.52
N LYS A 571 -1.66 21.22 42.65
CA LYS A 571 -1.85 19.88 43.19
C LYS A 571 -0.63 19.45 44.01
N ASN A 572 -0.80 18.53 44.94
CA ASN A 572 0.30 18.03 45.78
C ASN A 572 1.37 17.31 44.94
N VAL A 573 2.63 17.51 45.25
CA VAL A 573 3.80 16.91 44.63
C VAL A 573 4.68 16.23 45.66
N THR A 574 5.08 14.98 45.42
CA THR A 574 5.89 14.23 46.40
C THR A 574 7.39 14.53 46.26
N GLY A 575 7.85 14.97 45.09
CA GLY A 575 9.27 15.27 44.82
C GLY A 575 9.66 16.73 45.00
N ASN A 576 10.89 17.05 44.59
CA ASN A 576 11.39 18.42 44.55
C ASN A 576 10.82 19.17 43.34
N ILE A 577 10.73 20.50 43.45
CA ILE A 577 10.31 21.38 42.36
C ILE A 577 11.42 22.40 42.08
N PHE A 578 11.87 22.45 40.82
CA PHE A 578 12.84 23.43 40.35
C PHE A 578 12.22 24.25 39.22
N GLY A 579 12.25 25.58 39.31
CA GLY A 579 11.90 26.44 38.20
C GLY A 579 12.88 26.21 37.06
N GLY A 580 14.19 26.31 37.32
CA GLY A 580 15.27 25.96 36.41
C GLY A 580 16.40 25.23 37.13
N TYR A 581 17.06 24.29 36.42
CA TYR A 581 18.20 23.53 36.93
C TYR A 581 19.31 23.43 35.87
N SER A 582 20.50 23.94 36.20
CA SER A 582 21.67 23.79 35.32
C SER A 582 22.82 23.11 36.06
N MET A 583 23.39 22.05 35.51
CA MET A 583 24.54 21.37 36.09
C MET A 583 25.86 22.08 35.81
N GLY A 584 25.98 22.77 34.67
CA GLY A 584 27.25 23.38 34.21
C GLY A 584 27.19 24.91 34.00
N SER A 585 26.06 25.58 34.31
CA SER A 585 25.91 27.03 34.06
C SER A 585 24.92 27.66 35.02
N THR A 586 24.38 28.81 34.67
CA THR A 586 23.42 29.58 35.50
C THR A 586 21.97 29.09 35.33
N ALA A 587 21.14 29.38 36.32
CA ALA A 587 19.69 29.20 36.31
C ALA A 587 19.02 30.47 36.88
N SER A 588 18.60 31.38 35.97
CA SER A 588 18.10 32.70 36.33
C SER A 588 16.71 32.99 35.80
N GLY A 589 15.99 33.92 36.47
CA GLY A 589 14.66 34.36 36.01
C GLY A 589 13.57 33.29 36.04
N ASN A 590 13.80 32.14 36.68
CA ASN A 590 12.83 31.06 36.74
C ASN A 590 11.75 31.32 37.79
N THR A 591 10.55 30.85 37.56
CA THR A 591 9.39 31.03 38.44
C THR A 591 8.83 29.67 38.87
N VAL A 592 8.55 29.53 40.19
CA VAL A 592 7.72 28.45 40.70
C VAL A 592 6.53 29.09 41.41
N ASP A 593 5.32 28.81 40.94
CA ASP A 593 4.07 29.34 41.47
C ASP A 593 3.24 28.21 42.10
N LEU A 594 3.05 28.25 43.39
CA LEU A 594 2.21 27.33 44.16
C LEU A 594 0.84 27.99 44.39
N VAL A 595 -0.20 27.50 43.72
CA VAL A 595 -1.54 28.12 43.74
C VAL A 595 -2.54 27.30 44.54
N GLY A 596 -3.13 27.89 45.53
CA GLY A 596 -4.10 27.25 46.45
C GLY A 596 -3.42 26.48 47.58
N THR A 597 -4.12 25.49 48.13
CA THR A 597 -3.58 24.64 49.19
C THR A 597 -2.80 23.46 48.59
N VAL A 598 -1.50 23.62 48.47
CA VAL A 598 -0.58 22.63 47.86
C VAL A 598 0.43 22.15 48.90
N THR A 599 0.66 20.83 48.97
CA THR A 599 1.73 20.22 49.76
C THR A 599 2.82 19.71 48.85
N VAL A 600 4.06 20.16 49.06
CA VAL A 600 5.25 19.65 48.40
C VAL A 600 6.10 18.93 49.44
N SER A 601 6.33 17.62 49.28
CA SER A 601 7.10 16.84 50.25
C SER A 601 8.62 17.07 50.15
N GLY A 602 9.09 17.59 48.98
CA GLY A 602 10.49 17.94 48.73
C GLY A 602 10.77 19.43 48.86
N SER A 603 11.90 19.85 48.32
CA SER A 603 12.31 21.25 48.25
C SER A 603 11.67 21.98 47.07
N VAL A 604 11.40 23.26 47.23
CA VAL A 604 10.96 24.18 46.17
C VAL A 604 12.08 25.19 45.92
N VAL A 605 12.60 25.22 44.70
CA VAL A 605 13.76 26.03 44.30
C VAL A 605 13.43 26.80 43.02
N GLY A 606 13.53 28.14 43.03
CA GLY A 606 13.33 28.97 41.84
C GLY A 606 14.33 28.65 40.72
N GLY A 607 15.63 28.65 41.05
CA GLY A 607 16.70 28.27 40.14
C GLY A 607 17.90 27.70 40.87
N GLN A 608 18.47 26.61 40.35
CA GLN A 608 19.72 26.03 40.83
C GLN A 608 20.73 25.94 39.69
N GLY A 609 21.77 26.73 39.77
CA GLY A 609 22.91 26.69 38.86
C GLY A 609 24.14 26.12 39.56
N SER A 610 25.12 25.68 38.75
CA SER A 610 26.48 25.38 39.19
C SER A 610 27.32 26.64 38.97
N THR A 611 27.92 27.18 40.00
CA THR A 611 29.00 28.19 39.84
C THR A 611 30.28 27.42 39.63
N ALA A 612 30.93 27.64 38.46
CA ALA A 612 32.28 27.19 38.22
C ALA A 612 33.28 27.98 39.08
#